data_36522fba5d4fa6ba930323befe5adc56
#
_entry.id   36522fba5d4fa6ba930323befe5adc56
#
_cell.length_a   1.000
_cell.length_b   1.000
_cell.length_c   1.000
_cell.angle_alpha   90.00
_cell.angle_beta   90.00
_cell.angle_gamma   90.00
#
_symmetry.space_group_name_H-M   'P 1'
#
loop_
_entity.id
_entity.type
_entity.pdbx_description
1 polymer ?
#
loop_
_entity_poly.entity_id
_entity_poly.type
_entity_poly.pdbx_seq_one_letter_code
_entity_poly.pdbx_strand_id
1 'polypeptide(L)'
;MQIQQISLSGLKGGRHSLRPSVQLNADGPEGDRLFALIDLKAGRVLRTVENPLLVGCEALWQNGVLAVSIDGSTTTGTPVPTGDILTLEYWEREVMMQVVDGPWALPFSRLLGREVVMARINQPGGVVYGDTVTLVTTSSLRSLAEQLHAEQLHAGQGQSAKGHGGTVQCDGGSEKFHDDTGRSGTPLDPRRFRATFTVGTGNADAYVEDSWCGRELDLGQARVLVGEGIPRCAVIDSDPDTGARGTKLLKTLAATRLKDGDIPFGVYARVIQPGLVTNGDSAQLLA
;
A
#
# COMPACT_ATOMS: atom_id res chain seq x y z
N MET A 1 -13.60 13.84 -10.87
CA MET A 1 -12.35 13.35 -10.26
C MET A 1 -11.62 12.50 -11.29
N GLN A 2 -10.37 12.13 -11.05
CA GLN A 2 -9.55 11.39 -12.01
C GLN A 2 -8.63 10.40 -11.27
N ILE A 3 -8.37 9.23 -11.85
CA ILE A 3 -7.38 8.29 -11.35
C ILE A 3 -5.99 8.83 -11.65
N GLN A 4 -5.24 9.19 -10.62
CA GLN A 4 -3.88 9.73 -10.78
C GLN A 4 -2.79 8.67 -10.65
N GLN A 5 -3.06 7.62 -9.86
CA GLN A 5 -2.11 6.55 -9.68
C GLN A 5 -2.83 5.23 -9.41
N ILE A 6 -2.32 4.18 -10.03
CA ILE A 6 -2.67 2.79 -9.75
C ILE A 6 -1.42 2.11 -9.20
N SER A 7 -1.54 1.43 -8.05
CA SER A 7 -0.42 0.67 -7.48
C SER A 7 -0.87 -0.65 -6.88
N LEU A 8 -0.11 -1.71 -7.15
CA LEU A 8 -0.39 -3.07 -6.72
C LEU A 8 0.88 -3.74 -6.18
N SER A 9 0.69 -4.78 -5.40
CA SER A 9 1.78 -5.64 -4.95
C SER A 9 1.42 -7.10 -5.21
N GLY A 10 2.19 -7.83 -5.98
CA GLY A 10 1.98 -9.26 -6.20
C GLY A 10 2.23 -10.12 -4.95
N LEU A 11 3.00 -9.61 -3.97
CA LEU A 11 3.32 -10.27 -2.72
C LEU A 11 2.67 -9.58 -1.53
N LYS A 12 2.04 -10.32 -0.66
CA LYS A 12 1.58 -9.79 0.64
C LYS A 12 2.76 -9.21 1.43
N GLY A 13 2.64 -7.94 1.76
CA GLY A 13 3.73 -7.21 2.45
C GLY A 13 4.74 -6.56 1.52
N GLY A 14 4.83 -6.98 0.27
CA GLY A 14 5.79 -6.46 -0.72
C GLY A 14 5.53 -5.02 -1.15
N ARG A 15 6.46 -4.46 -1.91
CA ARG A 15 6.37 -3.11 -2.48
C ARG A 15 5.13 -2.95 -3.35
N HIS A 16 4.47 -1.83 -3.24
CA HIS A 16 3.47 -1.41 -4.21
C HIS A 16 4.16 -0.79 -5.43
N SER A 17 3.96 -1.40 -6.59
CA SER A 17 4.52 -0.95 -7.87
C SER A 17 3.45 -0.24 -8.69
N LEU A 18 3.87 0.83 -9.36
CA LEU A 18 3.00 1.61 -10.24
C LEU A 18 2.57 0.78 -11.45
N ARG A 19 1.32 0.96 -11.85
CA ARG A 19 0.71 0.31 -13.01
C ARG A 19 0.05 1.34 -13.93
N PRO A 20 0.16 1.20 -15.24
CA PRO A 20 -0.58 2.06 -16.16
C PRO A 20 -2.08 1.76 -16.13
N SER A 21 -2.44 0.52 -15.90
CA SER A 21 -3.83 0.04 -15.81
C SER A 21 -3.94 -1.20 -14.94
N VAL A 22 -5.16 -1.53 -14.54
CA VAL A 22 -5.50 -2.77 -13.83
C VAL A 22 -6.88 -3.26 -14.23
N GLN A 23 -7.04 -4.55 -14.45
CA GLN A 23 -8.35 -5.19 -14.55
C GLN A 23 -8.90 -5.39 -13.15
N LEU A 24 -10.06 -4.81 -12.86
CA LEU A 24 -10.84 -5.16 -11.68
C LEU A 24 -11.76 -6.34 -12.03
N ASN A 25 -11.58 -7.45 -11.34
CA ASN A 25 -12.47 -8.60 -11.36
C ASN A 25 -13.48 -8.51 -10.20
N ALA A 26 -14.48 -9.39 -10.15
CA ALA A 26 -15.47 -9.37 -9.08
C ALA A 26 -14.86 -9.49 -7.66
N ASP A 27 -13.74 -10.16 -7.54
CA ASP A 27 -13.00 -10.43 -6.30
C ASP A 27 -11.81 -9.48 -6.05
N GLY A 28 -11.60 -8.49 -6.94
CA GLY A 28 -10.62 -7.42 -6.74
C GLY A 28 -9.67 -7.20 -7.90
N PRO A 29 -8.58 -6.44 -7.67
CA PRO A 29 -7.60 -6.10 -8.70
C PRO A 29 -6.80 -7.34 -9.13
N GLU A 30 -6.70 -7.56 -10.43
CA GLU A 30 -5.92 -8.65 -10.98
C GLU A 30 -4.44 -8.54 -10.61
N GLY A 31 -3.88 -9.62 -10.10
CA GLY A 31 -2.46 -9.69 -9.73
C GLY A 31 -2.13 -9.12 -8.35
N ASP A 32 -3.10 -8.55 -7.63
CA ASP A 32 -2.82 -7.98 -6.30
C ASP A 32 -2.76 -9.09 -5.23
N ARG A 33 -1.67 -9.10 -4.46
CA ARG A 33 -1.42 -9.98 -3.29
C ARG A 33 -1.72 -11.47 -3.56
N LEU A 34 -1.35 -11.93 -4.76
CA LEU A 34 -1.52 -13.34 -5.16
C LEU A 34 -0.61 -14.28 -4.39
N PHE A 35 0.50 -13.79 -3.86
CA PHE A 35 1.49 -14.57 -3.13
C PHE A 35 1.66 -14.06 -1.71
N ALA A 36 2.00 -14.97 -0.81
CA ALA A 36 2.38 -14.66 0.56
C ALA A 36 3.59 -15.52 0.98
N LEU A 37 4.34 -15.02 1.96
CA LEU A 37 5.37 -15.78 2.64
C LEU A 37 4.80 -16.34 3.94
N ILE A 38 5.12 -17.60 4.20
CA ILE A 38 4.66 -18.34 5.36
C ILE A 38 5.88 -18.73 6.19
N ASP A 39 5.87 -18.42 7.47
CA ASP A 39 6.77 -18.96 8.46
C ASP A 39 6.21 -20.31 8.91
N LEU A 40 6.82 -21.41 8.43
CA LEU A 40 6.33 -22.75 8.73
C LEU A 40 6.48 -23.08 10.22
N LYS A 41 7.54 -22.59 10.88
CA LYS A 41 7.75 -22.81 12.31
C LYS A 41 6.71 -22.14 13.16
N ALA A 42 6.32 -20.93 12.78
CA ALA A 42 5.29 -20.16 13.47
C ALA A 42 3.86 -20.50 13.00
N GLY A 43 3.70 -21.25 11.89
CA GLY A 43 2.41 -21.62 11.32
C GLY A 43 1.57 -20.43 10.88
N ARG A 44 2.18 -19.36 10.33
CA ARG A 44 1.47 -18.14 10.01
C ARG A 44 2.01 -17.39 8.79
N VAL A 45 1.12 -16.62 8.18
CA VAL A 45 1.45 -15.67 7.12
C VAL A 45 2.25 -14.50 7.69
N LEU A 46 3.30 -14.09 6.99
CA LEU A 46 4.09 -12.93 7.41
C LEU A 46 3.33 -11.61 7.22
N ARG A 47 3.26 -10.81 8.28
CA ARG A 47 2.63 -9.48 8.27
C ARG A 47 3.67 -8.39 8.08
N THR A 48 3.33 -7.38 7.29
CA THR A 48 4.23 -6.26 6.95
C THR A 48 4.71 -5.49 8.19
N VAL A 49 3.84 -5.30 9.18
CA VAL A 49 4.18 -4.56 10.40
C VAL A 49 5.31 -5.21 11.20
N GLU A 50 5.39 -6.55 11.15
CA GLU A 50 6.42 -7.35 11.82
C GLU A 50 7.66 -7.54 10.94
N ASN A 51 7.50 -7.39 9.62
CA ASN A 51 8.52 -7.65 8.62
C ASN A 51 8.63 -6.48 7.63
N PRO A 52 9.04 -5.28 8.09
CA PRO A 52 9.04 -4.08 7.26
C PRO A 52 10.00 -4.18 6.06
N LEU A 53 11.03 -5.01 6.11
CA LEU A 53 11.93 -5.27 4.97
C LEU A 53 11.20 -5.77 3.72
N LEU A 54 10.05 -6.43 3.88
CA LEU A 54 9.24 -6.87 2.74
C LEU A 54 8.76 -5.71 1.88
N VAL A 55 8.57 -4.51 2.46
CA VAL A 55 8.18 -3.32 1.70
C VAL A 55 9.22 -2.97 0.64
N GLY A 56 10.50 -3.25 0.89
CA GLY A 56 11.58 -3.09 -0.07
C GLY A 56 11.58 -4.11 -1.22
N CYS A 57 10.77 -5.20 -1.13
CA CYS A 57 10.75 -6.27 -2.12
C CYS A 57 9.60 -6.06 -3.11
N GLU A 58 9.91 -6.07 -4.39
CA GLU A 58 8.91 -6.01 -5.46
C GLU A 58 8.57 -7.42 -5.95
N ALA A 59 7.30 -7.67 -6.22
CA ALA A 59 6.84 -8.93 -6.82
C ALA A 59 5.86 -8.63 -7.96
N LEU A 60 6.21 -9.07 -9.16
CA LEU A 60 5.44 -8.87 -10.38
C LEU A 60 4.98 -10.23 -10.91
N TRP A 61 3.67 -10.38 -11.06
CA TRP A 61 3.06 -11.55 -11.67
C TRP A 61 2.55 -11.19 -13.06
N GLN A 62 3.04 -11.89 -14.08
CA GLN A 62 2.59 -11.68 -15.45
C GLN A 62 2.76 -12.96 -16.27
N ASN A 63 1.73 -13.36 -17.01
CA ASN A 63 1.75 -14.48 -17.94
C ASN A 63 2.31 -15.81 -17.36
N GLY A 64 1.94 -16.11 -16.11
CA GLY A 64 2.42 -17.33 -15.44
C GLY A 64 3.84 -17.25 -14.87
N VAL A 65 4.50 -16.11 -14.98
CA VAL A 65 5.85 -15.87 -14.45
C VAL A 65 5.78 -14.92 -13.26
N LEU A 66 6.45 -15.28 -12.18
CA LEU A 66 6.68 -14.44 -11.02
C LEU A 66 8.11 -13.90 -11.03
N ALA A 67 8.26 -12.60 -11.10
CA ALA A 67 9.52 -11.90 -10.92
C ALA A 67 9.54 -11.25 -9.53
N VAL A 68 10.58 -11.52 -8.75
CA VAL A 68 10.80 -10.94 -7.42
C VAL A 68 12.12 -10.20 -7.41
N SER A 69 12.10 -8.94 -7.03
CA SER A 69 13.28 -8.09 -6.86
C SER A 69 13.54 -7.82 -5.38
N ILE A 70 14.74 -8.13 -4.91
CA ILE A 70 15.23 -7.90 -3.54
C ILE A 70 16.60 -7.23 -3.69
N ASP A 71 16.79 -6.08 -3.07
CA ASP A 71 18.05 -5.32 -3.07
C ASP A 71 18.67 -5.16 -4.49
N GLY A 72 17.82 -4.86 -5.47
CA GLY A 72 18.23 -4.66 -6.86
C GLY A 72 18.48 -5.96 -7.67
N SER A 73 18.45 -7.12 -7.04
CA SER A 73 18.57 -8.42 -7.71
C SER A 73 17.19 -8.99 -8.04
N THR A 74 16.94 -9.34 -9.30
CA THR A 74 15.67 -9.91 -9.74
C THR A 74 15.80 -11.40 -10.00
N THR A 75 14.90 -12.17 -9.40
CA THR A 75 14.77 -13.62 -9.59
C THR A 75 13.43 -13.91 -10.26
N THR A 76 13.43 -14.61 -11.37
CA THR A 76 12.23 -14.96 -12.13
C THR A 76 12.04 -16.47 -12.22
N GLY A 77 10.78 -16.89 -12.29
CA GLY A 77 10.43 -18.31 -12.47
C GLY A 77 8.92 -18.50 -12.63
N THR A 78 8.55 -19.74 -12.97
CA THR A 78 7.14 -20.17 -12.93
C THR A 78 6.90 -20.89 -11.62
N PRO A 79 5.96 -20.41 -10.77
CA PRO A 79 5.63 -21.11 -9.53
C PRO A 79 5.06 -22.50 -9.81
N VAL A 80 5.67 -23.52 -9.23
CA VAL A 80 5.24 -24.91 -9.37
C VAL A 80 4.54 -25.34 -8.09
N PRO A 81 3.25 -25.73 -8.14
CA PRO A 81 2.57 -26.26 -6.96
C PRO A 81 3.29 -27.49 -6.39
N THR A 82 3.56 -27.52 -5.08
CA THR A 82 4.16 -28.69 -4.40
C THR A 82 3.14 -29.79 -4.11
N GLY A 83 1.86 -29.47 -4.17
CA GLY A 83 0.76 -30.31 -3.72
C GLY A 83 0.30 -29.99 -2.30
N ASP A 84 1.10 -29.29 -1.51
CA ASP A 84 0.76 -28.94 -0.14
C ASP A 84 -0.21 -27.74 -0.13
N ILE A 85 -1.33 -27.93 0.54
CA ILE A 85 -2.33 -26.86 0.81
C ILE A 85 -2.28 -26.56 2.30
N LEU A 86 -2.06 -25.30 2.62
CA LEU A 86 -2.08 -24.80 3.99
C LEU A 86 -3.36 -24.01 4.22
N THR A 87 -4.07 -24.33 5.28
CA THR A 87 -5.17 -23.49 5.78
C THR A 87 -4.66 -22.76 7.01
N LEU A 88 -4.55 -21.43 6.90
CA LEU A 88 -3.98 -20.60 7.95
C LEU A 88 -4.97 -19.51 8.35
N GLU A 89 -5.01 -19.22 9.64
CA GLU A 89 -5.77 -18.08 10.13
C GLU A 89 -5.11 -16.75 9.69
N TYR A 90 -5.93 -15.87 9.13
CA TYR A 90 -5.54 -14.51 8.79
C TYR A 90 -6.66 -13.53 9.09
N TRP A 91 -6.53 -12.72 10.16
CA TRP A 91 -7.56 -11.77 10.61
C TRP A 91 -8.94 -12.44 10.78
N GLU A 92 -9.01 -13.43 11.67
CA GLU A 92 -10.24 -14.17 12.03
C GLU A 92 -10.88 -14.91 10.84
N ARG A 93 -10.15 -15.14 9.76
CA ARG A 93 -10.58 -15.90 8.59
C ARG A 93 -9.62 -17.04 8.32
N GLU A 94 -10.14 -18.16 7.89
CA GLU A 94 -9.32 -19.24 7.33
C GLU A 94 -9.02 -18.95 5.86
N VAL A 95 -7.74 -18.95 5.49
CA VAL A 95 -7.29 -18.73 4.13
C VAL A 95 -6.54 -19.96 3.64
N MET A 96 -7.03 -20.53 2.55
CA MET A 96 -6.35 -21.63 1.86
C MET A 96 -5.29 -21.09 0.92
N MET A 97 -4.09 -21.64 1.04
CA MET A 97 -2.91 -21.26 0.26
C MET A 97 -2.23 -22.49 -0.26
N GLN A 98 -1.84 -22.48 -1.52
CA GLN A 98 -1.05 -23.54 -2.12
C GLN A 98 0.44 -23.22 -2.04
N VAL A 99 1.22 -24.05 -1.38
CA VAL A 99 2.68 -23.90 -1.36
C VAL A 99 3.20 -24.07 -2.80
N VAL A 100 4.08 -23.16 -3.19
CA VAL A 100 4.70 -23.20 -4.52
C VAL A 100 6.21 -23.28 -4.39
N ASP A 101 6.80 -24.15 -5.20
CA ASP A 101 8.23 -24.22 -5.39
C ASP A 101 8.69 -23.22 -6.44
N GLY A 102 9.95 -22.79 -6.29
CA GLY A 102 10.59 -21.83 -7.17
C GLY A 102 11.78 -21.16 -6.50
N PRO A 103 12.46 -20.26 -7.22
CA PRO A 103 13.75 -19.73 -6.77
C PRO A 103 13.64 -18.62 -5.68
N TRP A 104 12.46 -18.36 -5.13
CA TRP A 104 12.22 -17.18 -4.27
C TRP A 104 12.36 -17.46 -2.76
N ALA A 105 12.02 -18.66 -2.29
CA ALA A 105 11.98 -18.98 -0.86
C ALA A 105 13.34 -18.75 -0.19
N LEU A 106 14.44 -19.15 -0.83
CA LEU A 106 15.78 -19.01 -0.31
C LEU A 106 16.23 -17.52 -0.20
N PRO A 107 16.08 -16.66 -1.21
CA PRO A 107 16.33 -15.22 -1.07
C PRO A 107 15.55 -14.57 0.08
N PHE A 108 14.25 -14.86 0.21
CA PHE A 108 13.46 -14.34 1.32
C PHE A 108 13.90 -14.89 2.68
N SER A 109 14.25 -16.17 2.76
CA SER A 109 14.75 -16.77 4.00
C SER A 109 16.04 -16.09 4.47
N ARG A 110 16.93 -15.76 3.53
CA ARG A 110 18.17 -15.01 3.81
C ARG A 110 17.86 -13.57 4.27
N LEU A 111 16.98 -12.85 3.56
CA LEU A 111 16.58 -11.48 3.90
C LEU A 111 15.98 -11.41 5.31
N LEU A 112 15.16 -12.39 5.67
CA LEU A 112 14.39 -12.39 6.92
C LEU A 112 15.11 -13.11 8.08
N GLY A 113 16.25 -13.77 7.80
CA GLY A 113 17.02 -14.51 8.81
C GLY A 113 16.27 -15.72 9.38
N ARG A 114 15.30 -16.27 8.64
CA ARG A 114 14.50 -17.44 9.03
C ARG A 114 13.94 -18.15 7.82
N GLU A 115 13.65 -19.43 8.00
CA GLU A 115 13.05 -20.25 6.93
C GLU A 115 11.62 -19.82 6.65
N VAL A 116 11.34 -19.54 5.37
CA VAL A 116 10.01 -19.24 4.86
C VAL A 116 9.74 -19.98 3.57
N VAL A 117 8.48 -20.27 3.31
CA VAL A 117 8.02 -20.78 2.02
C VAL A 117 7.12 -19.76 1.35
N MET A 118 7.07 -19.83 0.02
CA MET A 118 6.12 -19.03 -0.75
C MET A 118 4.86 -19.83 -1.00
N ALA A 119 3.72 -19.17 -0.84
CA ALA A 119 2.45 -19.78 -1.17
C ALA A 119 1.63 -18.85 -2.07
N ARG A 120 0.87 -19.46 -2.98
CA ARG A 120 -0.13 -18.79 -3.79
C ARG A 120 -1.45 -18.80 -3.05
N ILE A 121 -2.11 -17.66 -3.04
CA ILE A 121 -3.43 -17.49 -2.43
C ILE A 121 -4.47 -18.06 -3.38
N ASN A 122 -5.24 -19.04 -2.93
CA ASN A 122 -6.27 -19.68 -3.76
C ASN A 122 -7.51 -18.80 -3.93
N GLN A 123 -7.73 -17.90 -2.97
CA GLN A 123 -8.90 -17.05 -2.92
C GLN A 123 -8.45 -15.59 -3.00
N PRO A 124 -8.67 -14.87 -4.12
CA PRO A 124 -8.30 -13.48 -4.23
C PRO A 124 -8.82 -12.65 -3.04
N GLY A 125 -8.00 -11.71 -2.57
CA GLY A 125 -8.33 -10.93 -1.37
C GLY A 125 -8.20 -11.66 -0.03
N GLY A 126 -7.90 -12.97 0.00
CA GLY A 126 -7.81 -13.74 1.25
C GLY A 126 -6.83 -13.18 2.28
N VAL A 127 -5.77 -12.52 1.84
CA VAL A 127 -4.77 -11.88 2.72
C VAL A 127 -4.88 -10.35 2.77
N VAL A 128 -6.05 -9.81 2.46
CA VAL A 128 -6.39 -8.38 2.65
C VAL A 128 -7.23 -8.24 3.92
N TYR A 129 -7.05 -7.17 4.69
CA TYR A 129 -7.76 -6.97 5.96
C TYR A 129 -9.26 -6.71 5.75
N GLY A 130 -9.61 -5.81 4.83
CA GLY A 130 -10.99 -5.46 4.49
C GLY A 130 -11.33 -5.81 3.04
N ASP A 131 -12.06 -4.94 2.36
CA ASP A 131 -12.35 -5.08 0.94
C ASP A 131 -11.10 -5.00 0.07
N THR A 132 -11.18 -5.58 -1.13
CA THR A 132 -10.03 -5.83 -1.99
C THR A 132 -9.52 -4.60 -2.74
N VAL A 133 -10.36 -3.58 -2.91
CA VAL A 133 -10.00 -2.29 -3.49
C VAL A 133 -9.81 -1.27 -2.38
N THR A 134 -8.79 -0.43 -2.50
CA THR A 134 -8.47 0.61 -1.53
C THR A 134 -8.20 1.93 -2.24
N LEU A 135 -8.72 3.03 -1.70
CA LEU A 135 -8.67 4.36 -2.29
C LEU A 135 -8.09 5.37 -1.29
N VAL A 136 -7.25 6.26 -1.77
CA VAL A 136 -6.84 7.49 -1.06
C VAL A 136 -7.03 8.68 -2.00
N THR A 137 -7.23 9.87 -1.47
CA THR A 137 -7.42 11.07 -2.28
C THR A 137 -6.23 12.00 -2.20
N THR A 138 -6.01 12.78 -3.26
CA THR A 138 -4.92 13.76 -3.27
C THR A 138 -5.13 14.89 -2.26
N SER A 139 -6.36 15.27 -1.98
CA SER A 139 -6.67 16.28 -0.95
C SER A 139 -6.29 15.79 0.45
N SER A 140 -6.58 14.53 0.79
CA SER A 140 -6.20 13.94 2.08
C SER A 140 -4.68 13.77 2.23
N LEU A 141 -4.00 13.31 1.17
CA LEU A 141 -2.54 13.21 1.15
C LEU A 141 -1.87 14.56 1.34
N ARG A 142 -2.39 15.62 0.69
CA ARG A 142 -1.90 17.00 0.83
C ARG A 142 -2.06 17.49 2.26
N SER A 143 -3.25 17.36 2.83
CA SER A 143 -3.52 17.78 4.19
C SER A 143 -2.59 17.10 5.21
N LEU A 144 -2.37 15.79 5.06
CA LEU A 144 -1.46 15.06 5.95
C LEU A 144 0.01 15.50 5.78
N ALA A 145 0.44 15.80 4.54
CA ALA A 145 1.77 16.34 4.28
C ALA A 145 1.97 17.71 4.94
N GLU A 146 0.97 18.60 4.85
CA GLU A 146 0.97 19.91 5.49
C GLU A 146 1.04 19.79 7.02
N GLN A 147 0.27 18.89 7.63
CA GLN A 147 0.31 18.64 9.07
C GLN A 147 1.69 18.15 9.53
N LEU A 148 2.27 17.17 8.82
CA LEU A 148 3.60 16.65 9.12
C LEU A 148 4.67 17.74 9.03
N HIS A 149 4.60 18.59 8.01
CA HIS A 149 5.52 19.71 7.83
C HIS A 149 5.41 20.75 8.96
N ALA A 150 4.21 21.09 9.36
CA ALA A 150 3.95 22.00 10.48
C ALA A 150 4.54 21.46 11.79
N GLU A 151 4.37 20.17 12.08
CA GLU A 151 4.97 19.54 13.28
C GLU A 151 6.50 19.60 13.26
N GLN A 152 7.13 19.39 12.09
CA GLN A 152 8.58 19.46 11.93
C GLN A 152 9.13 20.88 12.17
N LEU A 153 8.44 21.89 11.66
CA LEU A 153 8.81 23.31 11.90
C LEU A 153 8.74 23.67 13.38
N HIS A 154 7.68 23.26 14.08
CA HIS A 154 7.57 23.51 15.53
C HIS A 154 8.62 22.76 16.34
N ALA A 155 8.96 21.54 15.99
CA ALA A 155 10.02 20.77 16.64
C ALA A 155 11.42 21.40 16.45
N GLY A 156 11.69 21.96 15.25
CA GLY A 156 12.95 22.66 14.95
C GLY A 156 13.14 23.95 15.73
N GLN A 157 12.08 24.71 15.97
CA GLN A 157 12.14 25.96 16.73
C GLN A 157 12.44 25.72 18.23
N GLY A 158 12.01 24.59 18.80
CA GLY A 158 12.32 24.22 20.19
C GLY A 158 13.79 23.80 20.43
N GLN A 159 14.56 23.48 19.39
CA GLN A 159 15.96 23.05 19.50
C GLN A 159 16.99 24.17 19.28
N SER A 160 16.61 25.30 18.70
CA SER A 160 17.51 26.44 18.46
C SER A 160 17.98 27.18 19.71
N ALA A 161 17.51 26.77 20.91
CA ALA A 161 17.94 27.37 22.19
C ALA A 161 19.14 26.68 22.86
N LYS A 162 19.71 25.60 22.26
CA LYS A 162 20.95 24.97 22.78
C LYS A 162 21.91 24.75 21.63
N GLY A 163 22.96 25.59 21.60
CA GLY A 163 23.92 25.76 20.54
C GLY A 163 24.74 24.54 20.13
N HIS A 164 25.28 24.66 18.99
CA HIS A 164 26.57 24.33 18.36
C HIS A 164 26.40 23.69 16.99
N GLY A 165 27.10 24.28 16.03
CA GLY A 165 27.01 24.04 14.60
C GLY A 165 27.53 22.69 14.16
N GLY A 166 26.96 22.23 13.08
CA GLY A 166 27.42 21.11 12.28
C GLY A 166 26.52 21.01 11.05
N THR A 167 26.98 21.59 9.95
CA THR A 167 26.34 21.46 8.62
C THR A 167 26.52 20.04 8.13
N VAL A 168 25.42 19.32 7.99
CA VAL A 168 25.36 18.07 7.22
C VAL A 168 24.53 18.35 5.97
N GLN A 169 25.23 18.36 4.84
CA GLN A 169 24.66 18.50 3.52
C GLN A 169 24.16 17.12 3.07
N CYS A 170 22.87 16.95 2.88
CA CYS A 170 22.29 15.75 2.30
C CYS A 170 21.84 16.09 0.87
N ASP A 171 22.67 15.72 -0.10
CA ASP A 171 22.31 15.69 -1.51
C ASP A 171 21.44 14.43 -1.76
N GLY A 172 20.18 14.65 -2.01
CA GLY A 172 19.22 13.65 -2.47
C GLY A 172 18.24 14.31 -3.43
N GLY A 173 18.48 14.14 -4.74
CA GLY A 173 17.63 14.68 -5.80
C GLY A 173 16.23 14.11 -5.74
N SER A 174 15.28 14.87 -5.24
CA SER A 174 13.85 14.62 -5.41
C SER A 174 13.31 15.55 -6.48
N GLU A 175 12.76 15.01 -7.56
CA GLU A 175 12.01 15.79 -8.54
C GLU A 175 10.85 16.51 -7.84
N LYS A 176 10.88 17.83 -7.90
CA LYS A 176 9.82 18.68 -7.37
C LYS A 176 8.66 18.68 -8.34
N PHE A 177 7.59 18.00 -8.01
CA PHE A 177 6.30 18.21 -8.65
C PHE A 177 5.74 19.56 -8.17
N HIS A 178 5.57 20.50 -9.10
CA HIS A 178 4.78 21.71 -8.84
C HIS A 178 3.31 21.36 -9.01
N ASP A 179 2.51 21.52 -7.94
CA ASP A 179 1.08 21.58 -8.10
C ASP A 179 0.72 23.02 -8.55
N ASP A 180 -0.39 23.16 -9.26
CA ASP A 180 -0.87 24.46 -9.79
C ASP A 180 -1.23 25.48 -8.70
N THR A 181 -1.06 25.17 -7.41
CA THR A 181 -1.42 26.04 -6.28
C THR A 181 -0.25 26.75 -5.63
N GLY A 182 1.00 26.51 -6.09
CA GLY A 182 2.20 27.25 -5.63
C GLY A 182 2.60 27.00 -4.17
N ARG A 183 2.09 25.96 -3.52
CA ARG A 183 2.46 25.59 -2.14
C ARG A 183 3.69 24.69 -2.12
N SER A 184 4.74 25.12 -1.42
CA SER A 184 5.98 24.40 -1.25
C SER A 184 5.84 23.32 -0.16
N GLY A 185 5.86 22.06 -0.57
CA GLY A 185 5.98 20.88 0.30
C GLY A 185 6.36 19.68 -0.53
N THR A 186 7.19 18.78 0.01
CA THR A 186 7.46 17.50 -0.67
C THR A 186 6.17 16.67 -0.67
N PRO A 187 5.66 16.25 -1.83
CA PRO A 187 4.44 15.45 -1.88
C PRO A 187 4.62 14.16 -1.08
N LEU A 188 3.58 13.79 -0.34
CA LEU A 188 3.58 12.52 0.38
C LEU A 188 3.35 11.37 -0.59
N ASP A 189 4.30 10.42 -0.66
CA ASP A 189 4.19 9.27 -1.55
C ASP A 189 2.97 8.40 -1.17
N PRO A 190 1.96 8.28 -2.06
CA PRO A 190 0.74 7.52 -1.77
C PRO A 190 0.99 6.01 -1.60
N ARG A 191 2.11 5.46 -2.10
CA ARG A 191 2.47 4.05 -1.92
C ARG A 191 2.64 3.64 -0.45
N ARG A 192 2.93 4.60 0.45
CA ARG A 192 2.97 4.37 1.91
C ARG A 192 1.66 3.82 2.46
N PHE A 193 0.55 4.26 1.87
CA PHE A 193 -0.79 3.82 2.26
C PHE A 193 -1.22 2.52 1.60
N ARG A 194 -0.42 2.01 0.67
CA ARG A 194 -0.65 0.74 -0.02
C ARG A 194 -2.04 0.65 -0.64
N ALA A 195 -2.52 1.80 -1.12
CA ALA A 195 -3.81 1.93 -1.79
C ALA A 195 -3.71 1.46 -3.24
N THR A 196 -4.79 0.83 -3.73
CA THR A 196 -4.93 0.43 -5.13
C THR A 196 -4.98 1.67 -6.03
N PHE A 197 -5.77 2.67 -5.62
CA PHE A 197 -5.97 3.89 -6.40
C PHE A 197 -5.69 5.14 -5.56
N THR A 198 -5.00 6.08 -6.20
CA THR A 198 -4.97 7.48 -5.75
C THR A 198 -5.90 8.28 -6.65
N VAL A 199 -6.94 8.87 -6.06
CA VAL A 199 -7.95 9.64 -6.76
C VAL A 199 -7.64 11.13 -6.65
N GLY A 200 -7.51 11.79 -7.78
CA GLY A 200 -7.36 13.24 -7.87
C GLY A 200 -8.68 13.95 -7.58
N THR A 201 -8.74 14.71 -6.52
CA THR A 201 -9.93 15.42 -6.05
C THR A 201 -9.84 16.94 -6.20
N GLY A 202 -8.76 17.44 -6.84
CA GLY A 202 -8.55 18.87 -7.06
C GLY A 202 -8.51 19.65 -5.74
N ASN A 203 -9.36 20.65 -5.61
CA ASN A 203 -9.47 21.51 -4.44
C ASN A 203 -10.54 21.04 -3.43
N ALA A 204 -10.95 19.77 -3.48
CA ALA A 204 -11.88 19.23 -2.48
C ALA A 204 -11.27 19.29 -1.07
N ASP A 205 -12.15 19.26 -0.07
CA ASP A 205 -11.74 19.18 1.33
C ASP A 205 -10.95 17.93 1.63
N ALA A 206 -10.06 17.99 2.61
CA ALA A 206 -9.36 16.82 3.11
C ALA A 206 -10.36 15.81 3.66
N TYR A 207 -10.03 14.52 3.43
CA TYR A 207 -10.86 13.38 3.88
C TYR A 207 -12.26 13.34 3.26
N VAL A 208 -12.44 13.94 2.08
CA VAL A 208 -13.72 13.95 1.34
C VAL A 208 -14.20 12.52 1.06
N GLU A 209 -13.28 11.58 0.90
CA GLU A 209 -13.58 10.16 0.70
C GLU A 209 -14.35 9.51 1.86
N ASP A 210 -14.28 10.03 3.07
CA ASP A 210 -15.06 9.53 4.20
C ASP A 210 -16.58 9.64 3.95
N SER A 211 -16.98 10.65 3.18
CA SER A 211 -18.38 10.88 2.80
C SER A 211 -18.89 9.96 1.68
N TRP A 212 -18.01 9.16 1.10
CA TRP A 212 -18.37 8.25 0.00
C TRP A 212 -18.89 6.89 0.47
N CYS A 213 -18.76 6.59 1.76
CA CYS A 213 -19.19 5.33 2.33
C CYS A 213 -20.65 5.02 2.00
N GLY A 214 -20.91 3.81 1.49
CA GLY A 214 -22.22 3.35 1.05
C GLY A 214 -22.64 3.82 -0.35
N ARG A 215 -21.80 4.60 -1.04
CA ARG A 215 -22.09 5.10 -2.39
C ARG A 215 -21.31 4.31 -3.45
N GLU A 216 -21.82 4.34 -4.67
CA GLU A 216 -21.16 3.77 -5.83
C GLU A 216 -20.19 4.78 -6.45
N LEU A 217 -19.02 4.29 -6.88
CA LEU A 217 -18.00 5.08 -7.54
C LEU A 217 -17.61 4.41 -8.85
N ASP A 218 -17.82 5.10 -9.97
CA ASP A 218 -17.29 4.68 -11.27
C ASP A 218 -15.79 4.97 -11.33
N LEU A 219 -15.01 4.00 -11.77
CA LEU A 219 -13.57 4.05 -11.98
C LEU A 219 -13.26 3.53 -13.39
N GLY A 220 -13.15 4.42 -14.37
CA GLY A 220 -13.01 4.01 -15.78
C GLY A 220 -14.16 3.14 -16.24
N GLN A 221 -13.88 1.87 -16.58
CA GLN A 221 -14.91 0.89 -17.00
C GLN A 221 -15.50 0.09 -15.83
N ALA A 222 -14.90 0.17 -14.66
CA ALA A 222 -15.34 -0.56 -13.48
C ALA A 222 -16.21 0.30 -12.56
N ARG A 223 -17.00 -0.37 -11.70
CA ARG A 223 -17.73 0.29 -10.61
C ARG A 223 -17.49 -0.42 -9.30
N VAL A 224 -17.32 0.36 -8.24
CA VAL A 224 -17.12 -0.13 -6.90
C VAL A 224 -18.16 0.45 -5.94
N LEU A 225 -18.53 -0.29 -4.91
CA LEU A 225 -19.25 0.23 -3.75
C LEU A 225 -18.22 0.60 -2.70
N VAL A 226 -18.23 1.87 -2.29
CA VAL A 226 -17.30 2.39 -1.28
C VAL A 226 -17.74 1.91 0.10
N GLY A 227 -16.79 1.37 0.83
CA GLY A 227 -16.95 0.88 2.20
C GLY A 227 -16.41 1.87 3.23
N GLU A 228 -16.05 1.33 4.40
CA GLU A 228 -15.58 2.10 5.55
C GLU A 228 -14.14 2.61 5.36
N GLY A 229 -13.74 3.50 6.28
CA GLY A 229 -12.37 4.02 6.36
C GLY A 229 -11.35 2.90 6.67
N ILE A 230 -10.16 3.02 6.11
CA ILE A 230 -9.09 2.04 6.30
C ILE A 230 -8.35 2.35 7.61
N PRO A 231 -8.40 1.49 8.65
CA PRO A 231 -7.61 1.69 9.84
C PRO A 231 -6.12 1.55 9.53
N ARG A 232 -5.33 2.53 9.94
CA ARG A 232 -3.89 2.58 9.63
C ARG A 232 -3.05 2.11 10.80
N CYS A 233 -1.94 1.47 10.47
CA CYS A 233 -0.95 1.01 11.42
C CYS A 233 0.44 1.55 11.06
N ALA A 234 1.45 1.26 11.86
CA ALA A 234 2.81 1.76 11.69
C ALA A 234 3.49 1.45 10.33
N VAL A 235 2.85 0.69 9.45
CA VAL A 235 3.37 0.43 8.10
C VAL A 235 3.46 1.70 7.27
N ILE A 236 2.57 2.69 7.49
CA ILE A 236 2.61 3.97 6.77
C ILE A 236 3.86 4.81 7.10
N ASP A 237 4.52 4.53 8.22
CA ASP A 237 5.78 5.20 8.61
C ASP A 237 6.99 4.66 7.85
N SER A 238 6.82 3.53 7.14
CA SER A 238 7.90 2.92 6.35
C SER A 238 8.08 3.64 5.02
N ASP A 239 9.31 3.77 4.61
CA ASP A 239 9.65 4.20 3.25
C ASP A 239 9.17 3.15 2.24
N PRO A 240 8.45 3.53 1.18
CA PRO A 240 7.83 2.59 0.27
C PRO A 240 8.82 1.83 -0.64
N ASP A 241 10.08 2.28 -0.72
CA ASP A 241 11.10 1.65 -1.54
C ASP A 241 12.06 0.76 -0.74
N THR A 242 12.31 1.11 0.52
CA THR A 242 13.31 0.42 1.36
C THR A 242 12.71 -0.31 2.55
N GLY A 243 11.49 0.03 2.95
CA GLY A 243 10.87 -0.47 4.19
C GLY A 243 11.43 0.18 5.46
N ALA A 244 12.44 1.06 5.35
CA ALA A 244 13.01 1.76 6.49
C ALA A 244 11.97 2.66 7.17
N ARG A 245 11.92 2.61 8.51
CA ARG A 245 11.04 3.50 9.29
C ARG A 245 11.76 4.82 9.53
N GLY A 246 11.14 5.93 9.15
CA GLY A 246 11.77 7.26 9.29
C GLY A 246 10.77 8.40 9.49
N THR A 247 9.49 8.17 9.18
CA THR A 247 8.43 9.17 9.37
C THR A 247 7.60 8.89 10.61
N LYS A 248 6.79 9.86 11.02
CA LYS A 248 5.84 9.74 12.14
C LYS A 248 4.40 9.98 11.65
N LEU A 249 4.11 9.53 10.43
CA LEU A 249 2.80 9.76 9.80
C LEU A 249 1.64 9.22 10.63
N LEU A 250 1.80 8.01 11.21
CA LEU A 250 0.76 7.44 12.06
C LEU A 250 0.48 8.32 13.28
N LYS A 251 1.53 8.89 13.90
CA LYS A 251 1.38 9.78 15.05
C LYS A 251 0.69 11.09 14.65
N THR A 252 1.13 11.71 13.55
CA THR A 252 0.51 12.93 13.01
C THR A 252 -0.96 12.71 12.69
N LEU A 253 -1.26 11.59 12.02
CA LEU A 253 -2.62 11.23 11.67
C LEU A 253 -3.50 10.98 12.91
N ALA A 254 -2.96 10.33 13.94
CA ALA A 254 -3.66 10.05 15.19
C ALA A 254 -4.10 11.32 15.92
N ALA A 255 -3.34 12.41 15.80
CA ALA A 255 -3.67 13.68 16.46
C ALA A 255 -5.01 14.29 16.00
N THR A 256 -5.44 13.96 14.76
CA THR A 256 -6.66 14.54 14.17
C THR A 256 -7.69 13.49 13.76
N ARG A 257 -7.29 12.21 13.62
CA ARG A 257 -8.12 11.15 13.03
C ARG A 257 -8.42 9.97 13.96
N LEU A 258 -7.95 9.98 15.20
CA LEU A 258 -8.26 8.91 16.14
C LEU A 258 -9.76 8.88 16.44
N LYS A 259 -10.41 7.75 16.11
CA LYS A 259 -11.83 7.52 16.31
C LYS A 259 -12.04 6.06 16.73
N ASP A 260 -12.72 5.85 17.86
CA ASP A 260 -13.09 4.50 18.37
C ASP A 260 -11.90 3.53 18.47
N GLY A 261 -10.69 4.02 18.70
CA GLY A 261 -9.45 3.23 18.77
C GLY A 261 -8.72 3.04 17.44
N ASP A 262 -9.34 3.40 16.32
CA ASP A 262 -8.78 3.33 14.99
C ASP A 262 -8.33 4.69 14.47
N ILE A 263 -7.41 4.68 13.51
CA ILE A 263 -6.90 5.87 12.83
C ILE A 263 -7.20 5.71 11.33
N PRO A 264 -8.42 6.06 10.87
CA PRO A 264 -8.82 5.87 9.49
C PRO A 264 -8.15 6.86 8.54
N PHE A 265 -7.72 6.38 7.35
CA PHE A 265 -7.25 7.21 6.25
C PHE A 265 -7.46 6.50 4.92
N GLY A 266 -8.22 7.13 4.00
CA GLY A 266 -8.71 6.49 2.79
C GLY A 266 -9.82 5.49 3.09
N VAL A 267 -10.37 4.87 2.07
CA VAL A 267 -11.54 4.01 2.16
C VAL A 267 -11.33 2.67 1.47
N TYR A 268 -11.99 1.64 1.98
CA TYR A 268 -12.16 0.38 1.29
C TYR A 268 -13.21 0.51 0.18
N ALA A 269 -13.18 -0.41 -0.77
CA ALA A 269 -14.25 -0.58 -1.73
C ALA A 269 -14.29 -2.03 -2.24
N ARG A 270 -15.48 -2.49 -2.62
CA ARG A 270 -15.67 -3.78 -3.27
C ARG A 270 -16.16 -3.59 -4.70
N VAL A 271 -15.71 -4.44 -5.60
CA VAL A 271 -16.12 -4.39 -7.01
C VAL A 271 -17.58 -4.84 -7.12
N ILE A 272 -18.40 -4.04 -7.78
CA ILE A 272 -19.80 -4.41 -8.10
C ILE A 272 -20.00 -4.54 -9.61
N GLN A 273 -19.14 -3.91 -10.42
CA GLN A 273 -19.06 -4.11 -11.86
C GLN A 273 -17.60 -4.23 -12.26
N PRO A 274 -17.15 -5.41 -12.74
CA PRO A 274 -15.80 -5.58 -13.27
C PRO A 274 -15.52 -4.69 -14.47
N GLY A 275 -14.25 -4.31 -14.65
CA GLY A 275 -13.83 -3.48 -15.77
C GLY A 275 -12.36 -3.10 -15.73
N LEU A 276 -11.85 -2.57 -16.83
CA LEU A 276 -10.50 -2.03 -16.91
C LEU A 276 -10.48 -0.61 -16.35
N VAL A 277 -9.47 -0.33 -15.53
CA VAL A 277 -9.17 1.01 -15.00
C VAL A 277 -7.77 1.41 -15.43
N THR A 278 -7.64 2.59 -16.01
CA THR A 278 -6.38 3.12 -16.54
C THR A 278 -6.03 4.45 -15.82
N ASN A 279 -4.75 4.73 -15.65
CA ASN A 279 -4.33 6.05 -15.16
C ASN A 279 -4.87 7.14 -16.08
N GLY A 280 -5.46 8.17 -15.52
CA GLY A 280 -6.12 9.25 -16.24
C GLY A 280 -7.62 9.04 -16.46
N ASP A 281 -8.16 7.84 -16.20
CA ASP A 281 -9.60 7.61 -16.29
C ASP A 281 -10.38 8.49 -15.31
N SER A 282 -11.62 8.79 -15.66
CA SER A 282 -12.53 9.50 -14.77
C SER A 282 -12.88 8.67 -13.55
N ALA A 283 -13.03 9.35 -12.40
CA ALA A 283 -13.63 8.79 -11.19
C ALA A 283 -14.88 9.62 -10.87
N GLN A 284 -16.05 8.99 -10.84
CA GLN A 284 -17.32 9.69 -10.63
C GLN A 284 -18.15 9.04 -9.55
N LEU A 285 -18.38 9.78 -8.48
CA LEU A 285 -19.27 9.35 -7.39
C LEU A 285 -20.72 9.45 -7.88
N LEU A 286 -21.46 8.37 -7.76
CA LEU A 286 -22.86 8.31 -8.16
C LEU A 286 -23.78 8.81 -7.04
N ALA A 287 -25.00 9.16 -7.42
CA ALA A 287 -26.00 9.73 -6.50
C ALA A 287 -26.44 8.73 -5.42
#